data_b25686f1b9b575e4eaadae15bc22778f
#
_entry.id   b25686f1b9b575e4eaadae15bc22778f
#
_cell.length_a   1.000
_cell.length_b   1.000
_cell.length_c   1.000
_cell.angle_alpha   90.00
_cell.angle_beta   90.00
_cell.angle_gamma   90.00
#
_symmetry.space_group_name_H-M   'P 1'
#
loop_
_entity.id
_entity.type
_entity.pdbx_description
1 polymer ?
#
loop_
_entity_poly.entity_id
_entity_poly.type
_entity_poly.pdbx_seq_one_letter_code
_entity_poly.pdbx_strand_id
1 'polypeptide(L)'
;MSRNEAINLLALDVGDVRIGVALASHPSYLAQALITLNNDQYFIDKLKSLINEYHISRLVIGLPRNMDSKDTPQTLKVRNFVSQIKSNLQLEIYLQDEFLTSKKAEEILNQRSKSYSKEDIDKTAASLILEDYINGNIK
;
A
#
# COMPACT_ATOMS: atom_id res chain seq x y z
N MET A 1 21.65 5.39 -14.01
CA MET A 1 20.20 5.19 -14.03
C MET A 1 19.50 6.37 -14.68
N SER A 2 18.61 6.10 -15.57
CA SER A 2 17.89 7.15 -16.29
C SER A 2 16.86 7.82 -15.38
N ARG A 3 16.77 9.16 -15.45
CA ARG A 3 15.73 9.90 -14.72
C ARG A 3 14.35 9.65 -15.28
N ASN A 4 14.29 9.19 -16.54
CA ASN A 4 13.04 8.98 -17.27
C ASN A 4 12.63 7.53 -17.27
N GLU A 5 13.27 6.72 -16.44
CA GLU A 5 12.91 5.31 -16.34
C GLU A 5 11.47 5.18 -15.86
N ALA A 6 10.67 4.44 -16.62
CA ALA A 6 9.30 4.18 -16.24
C ALA A 6 9.27 3.28 -15.01
N ILE A 7 8.61 3.74 -13.95
CA ILE A 7 8.43 2.92 -12.75
C ILE A 7 6.95 2.72 -12.49
N ASN A 8 6.62 1.51 -12.06
CA ASN A 8 5.28 1.21 -11.60
C ASN A 8 5.34 0.94 -10.10
N LEU A 9 4.33 1.43 -9.40
CA LEU A 9 4.28 1.43 -7.96
C LEU A 9 3.16 0.53 -7.45
N LEU A 10 3.44 -0.19 -6.38
CA LEU A 10 2.42 -0.94 -5.66
C LEU A 10 2.46 -0.47 -4.21
N ALA A 11 1.31 -0.23 -3.62
CA ALA A 11 1.23 0.15 -2.21
C ALA A 11 0.46 -0.88 -1.41
N LEU A 12 0.88 -1.05 -0.16
CA LEU A 12 0.25 -1.98 0.77
C LEU A 12 -0.23 -1.26 2.01
N ASP A 13 -1.46 -1.57 2.41
CA ASP A 13 -1.99 -1.24 3.72
C ASP A 13 -2.06 -2.53 4.53
N VAL A 14 -1.12 -2.71 5.46
CA VAL A 14 -0.91 -3.99 6.14
C VAL A 14 -1.78 -4.08 7.39
N GLY A 15 -2.79 -4.95 7.34
CA GLY A 15 -3.60 -5.29 8.51
C GLY A 15 -3.24 -6.66 9.05
N ASP A 16 -3.76 -6.99 10.23
CA ASP A 16 -3.50 -8.29 10.86
C ASP A 16 -4.10 -9.45 10.08
N VAL A 17 -5.26 -9.23 9.48
CA VAL A 17 -6.02 -10.27 8.77
C VAL A 17 -5.94 -10.11 7.26
N ARG A 18 -5.96 -8.87 6.79
CA ARG A 18 -6.00 -8.56 5.35
C ARG A 18 -5.01 -7.47 5.02
N ILE A 19 -4.58 -7.46 3.78
CA ILE A 19 -3.67 -6.45 3.24
C ILE A 19 -4.30 -5.85 2.00
N GLY A 20 -4.54 -4.55 2.04
CA GLY A 20 -5.03 -3.81 0.87
C GLY A 20 -3.89 -3.49 -0.07
N VAL A 21 -4.16 -3.53 -1.37
CA VAL A 21 -3.17 -3.32 -2.43
C VAL A 21 -3.68 -2.28 -3.41
N ALA A 22 -2.82 -1.34 -3.76
CA ALA A 22 -3.11 -0.32 -4.76
C ALA A 22 -1.98 -0.23 -5.78
N LEU A 23 -2.30 0.28 -6.95
CA LEU A 23 -1.40 0.33 -8.10
C LEU A 23 -1.37 1.74 -8.70
N ALA A 24 -0.18 2.19 -9.08
CA ALA A 24 -0.03 3.38 -9.90
C ALA A 24 1.05 3.13 -10.94
N SER A 25 0.75 3.44 -12.19
CA SER A 25 1.62 3.16 -13.32
C SER A 25 2.03 4.43 -14.04
N HIS A 26 3.26 4.40 -14.57
CA HIS A 26 3.72 5.40 -15.51
C HIS A 26 2.82 5.39 -16.76
N PRO A 27 2.48 6.53 -17.39
CA PRO A 27 2.94 7.89 -17.08
C PRO A 27 1.97 8.68 -16.18
N SER A 28 0.76 8.21 -15.97
CA SER A 28 -0.26 9.00 -15.27
C SER A 28 -0.04 9.07 -13.76
N TYR A 29 0.50 8.01 -13.17
CA TYR A 29 0.66 7.89 -11.72
C TYR A 29 -0.62 8.18 -10.95
N LEU A 30 -1.73 7.64 -11.45
CA LEU A 30 -3.01 7.72 -10.77
C LEU A 30 -3.15 6.52 -9.84
N ALA A 31 -3.24 6.76 -8.55
CA ALA A 31 -3.40 5.69 -7.57
C ALA A 31 -4.78 5.03 -7.71
N GLN A 32 -4.79 3.72 -7.85
CA GLN A 32 -6.02 2.94 -7.99
C GLN A 32 -6.03 1.78 -7.01
N ALA A 33 -7.16 1.61 -6.31
CA ALA A 33 -7.36 0.42 -5.49
C ALA A 33 -7.38 -0.80 -6.41
N LEU A 34 -6.60 -1.84 -6.06
CA LEU A 34 -6.44 -3.01 -6.91
C LEU A 34 -7.13 -4.24 -6.34
N ILE A 35 -6.71 -4.68 -5.18
CA ILE A 35 -7.20 -5.93 -4.60
C ILE A 35 -6.92 -5.93 -3.09
N THR A 36 -7.63 -6.77 -2.36
CA THR A 36 -7.32 -7.04 -0.96
C THR A 36 -6.99 -8.52 -0.85
N LEU A 37 -5.85 -8.81 -0.23
CA LEU A 37 -5.36 -10.17 -0.04
C LEU A 37 -5.37 -10.53 1.44
N ASN A 38 -5.46 -11.82 1.72
CA ASN A 38 -5.35 -12.30 3.09
C ASN A 38 -3.89 -12.18 3.57
N ASN A 39 -3.72 -11.81 4.83
CA ASN A 39 -2.40 -11.78 5.45
C ASN A 39 -2.12 -13.18 6.02
N ASP A 40 -1.64 -14.06 5.18
CA ASP A 40 -1.38 -15.46 5.51
C ASP A 40 -0.11 -15.94 4.84
N GLN A 41 0.15 -17.24 4.94
CA GLN A 41 1.37 -17.85 4.40
C GLN A 41 1.47 -17.75 2.87
N TYR A 42 0.38 -17.48 2.18
CA TYR A 42 0.36 -17.39 0.72
C TYR A 42 0.55 -15.97 0.20
N PHE A 43 0.58 -14.99 1.10
CA PHE A 43 0.63 -13.58 0.69
C PHE A 43 1.88 -13.26 -0.15
N ILE A 44 3.04 -13.73 0.27
CA ILE A 44 4.30 -13.43 -0.42
C ILE A 44 4.26 -13.91 -1.86
N ASP A 45 3.76 -15.12 -2.10
CA ASP A 45 3.67 -15.65 -3.47
C ASP A 45 2.70 -14.85 -4.32
N LYS A 46 1.58 -14.44 -3.74
CA LYS A 46 0.61 -13.60 -4.45
C LYS A 46 1.17 -12.22 -4.75
N LEU A 47 1.91 -11.66 -3.80
CA LEU A 47 2.58 -10.37 -4.00
C LEU A 47 3.61 -10.46 -5.14
N LYS A 48 4.41 -11.52 -5.17
CA LYS A 48 5.37 -11.74 -6.25
C LYS A 48 4.68 -11.83 -7.61
N SER A 49 3.52 -12.48 -7.67
CA SER A 49 2.74 -12.56 -8.91
C SER A 49 2.27 -11.19 -9.37
N LEU A 50 1.80 -10.34 -8.46
CA LEU A 50 1.39 -8.98 -8.78
C LEU A 50 2.57 -8.13 -9.25
N ILE A 51 3.70 -8.23 -8.56
CA ILE A 51 4.92 -7.50 -8.92
C ILE A 51 5.33 -7.87 -10.36
N ASN A 52 5.27 -9.13 -10.69
CA ASN A 52 5.63 -9.61 -12.02
C ASN A 52 4.60 -9.19 -13.07
N GLU A 53 3.32 -9.34 -12.76
CA GLU A 53 2.24 -9.02 -13.70
C GLU A 53 2.24 -7.55 -14.10
N TYR A 54 2.44 -6.66 -13.13
CA TYR A 54 2.37 -5.21 -13.35
C TYR A 54 3.73 -4.55 -13.49
N HIS A 55 4.80 -5.34 -13.55
CA HIS A 55 6.18 -4.82 -13.68
C HIS A 55 6.51 -3.79 -12.62
N ILE A 56 6.25 -4.14 -11.37
CA ILE A 56 6.44 -3.24 -10.23
C ILE A 56 7.92 -3.04 -9.95
N SER A 57 8.35 -1.78 -9.85
CA SER A 57 9.73 -1.41 -9.54
C SER A 57 9.90 -1.00 -8.08
N ARG A 58 8.83 -0.55 -7.45
CA ARG A 58 8.89 0.03 -6.11
C ARG A 58 7.65 -0.33 -5.32
N LEU A 59 7.87 -0.73 -4.07
CA LEU A 59 6.80 -1.08 -3.15
C LEU A 59 6.71 -0.01 -2.06
N VAL A 60 5.53 0.54 -1.87
CA VAL A 60 5.26 1.54 -0.84
C VAL A 60 4.41 0.87 0.24
N ILE A 61 4.84 0.96 1.50
CA ILE A 61 4.10 0.36 2.60
C ILE A 61 3.71 1.44 3.58
N GLY A 62 2.42 1.52 3.91
CA GLY A 62 1.94 2.46 4.90
C GLY A 62 2.45 2.13 6.29
N LEU A 63 3.00 3.11 6.97
CA LEU A 63 3.51 2.96 8.33
C LEU A 63 2.58 3.68 9.28
N PRO A 64 1.71 2.95 10.00
CA PRO A 64 0.74 3.59 10.90
C PRO A 64 1.44 4.19 12.11
N ARG A 65 1.10 5.43 12.42
CA ARG A 65 1.60 6.14 13.59
C ARG A 65 0.48 6.90 14.25
N ASN A 66 0.65 7.26 15.53
CA ASN A 66 -0.33 8.08 16.21
C ASN A 66 -0.22 9.53 15.76
N MET A 67 -1.11 10.38 16.26
CA MET A 67 -1.16 11.80 15.86
C MET A 67 0.11 12.57 16.22
N ASP A 68 0.91 12.08 17.16
CA ASP A 68 2.18 12.67 17.55
C ASP A 68 3.36 12.13 16.71
N SER A 69 3.07 11.39 15.64
CA SER A 69 4.07 10.76 14.77
C SER A 69 4.96 9.76 15.50
N LYS A 70 4.41 9.11 16.53
CA LYS A 70 5.13 8.12 17.30
C LYS A 70 4.69 6.71 16.95
N ASP A 71 5.59 5.76 17.18
CA ASP A 71 5.31 4.35 16.94
C ASP A 71 4.27 3.83 17.95
N THR A 72 3.40 2.98 17.45
CA THR A 72 2.39 2.27 18.23
C THR A 72 2.67 0.77 18.11
N PRO A 73 1.95 -0.09 18.85
CA PRO A 73 2.09 -1.54 18.64
C PRO A 73 1.84 -1.94 17.18
N GLN A 74 0.92 -1.29 16.50
CA GLN A 74 0.67 -1.58 15.08
C GLN A 74 1.84 -1.17 14.20
N THR A 75 2.52 -0.08 14.51
CA THR A 75 3.74 0.34 13.82
C THR A 75 4.79 -0.77 13.86
N LEU A 76 4.98 -1.37 15.04
CA LEU A 76 5.96 -2.44 15.20
C LEU A 76 5.60 -3.68 14.41
N LYS A 77 4.32 -4.03 14.32
CA LYS A 77 3.86 -5.15 13.51
C LYS A 77 4.19 -4.93 12.04
N VAL A 78 3.97 -3.71 11.54
CA VAL A 78 4.26 -3.38 10.14
C VAL A 78 5.78 -3.42 9.90
N ARG A 79 6.58 -2.91 10.81
CA ARG A 79 8.04 -2.97 10.67
C ARG A 79 8.55 -4.41 10.60
N ASN A 80 7.99 -5.31 11.40
CA ASN A 80 8.34 -6.73 11.35
C ASN A 80 7.93 -7.35 10.02
N PHE A 81 6.75 -6.99 9.53
CA PHE A 81 6.28 -7.43 8.23
C PHE A 81 7.24 -6.98 7.11
N VAL A 82 7.68 -5.73 7.15
CA VAL A 82 8.64 -5.18 6.17
C VAL A 82 9.95 -5.96 6.20
N SER A 83 10.45 -6.29 7.39
CA SER A 83 11.68 -7.09 7.52
C SER A 83 11.54 -8.45 6.85
N GLN A 84 10.40 -9.10 7.01
CA GLN A 84 10.14 -10.39 6.39
C GLN A 84 10.05 -10.27 4.87
N ILE A 85 9.40 -9.23 4.38
CA ILE A 85 9.28 -9.00 2.94
C ILE A 85 10.65 -8.73 2.31
N LYS A 86 11.47 -7.92 2.97
CA LYS A 86 12.80 -7.57 2.44
C LYS A 86 13.67 -8.78 2.16
N SER A 87 13.53 -9.83 2.96
CA SER A 87 14.32 -11.04 2.76
C SER A 87 13.82 -11.87 1.57
N ASN A 88 12.64 -11.58 1.04
CA ASN A 88 12.00 -12.34 -0.04
C ASN A 88 11.88 -11.60 -1.36
N LEU A 89 12.11 -10.29 -1.37
CA LEU A 89 11.90 -9.45 -2.55
C LEU A 89 13.15 -8.64 -2.87
N GLN A 90 13.42 -8.46 -4.17
CA GLN A 90 14.54 -7.67 -4.64
C GLN A 90 14.04 -6.42 -5.36
N LEU A 91 13.35 -5.55 -4.64
CA LEU A 91 12.91 -4.28 -5.18
C LEU A 91 12.99 -3.23 -4.08
N GLU A 92 12.90 -1.96 -4.48
CA GLU A 92 12.93 -0.86 -3.53
C GLU A 92 11.66 -0.85 -2.69
N ILE A 93 11.81 -0.66 -1.38
CA ILE A 93 10.69 -0.58 -0.43
C ILE A 93 10.77 0.77 0.28
N TYR A 94 9.67 1.51 0.24
CA TYR A 94 9.54 2.81 0.89
C TYR A 94 8.43 2.76 1.92
N LEU A 95 8.65 3.38 3.07
CA LEU A 95 7.64 3.50 4.11
C LEU A 95 7.02 4.88 4.03
N GLN A 96 5.70 4.92 3.99
CA GLN A 96 4.93 6.15 3.96
C GLN A 96 4.16 6.29 5.27
N ASP A 97 4.45 7.31 6.06
CA ASP A 97 3.70 7.56 7.29
C ASP A 97 2.22 7.80 6.97
N GLU A 98 1.34 7.21 7.77
CA GLU A 98 -0.09 7.37 7.59
C GLU A 98 -0.82 7.58 8.90
N PHE A 99 -1.92 8.33 8.83
CA PHE A 99 -2.75 8.66 9.97
C PHE A 99 -4.21 8.50 9.56
N LEU A 100 -4.94 7.62 10.23
CA LEU A 100 -6.39 7.46 10.04
C LEU A 100 -6.81 7.16 8.59
N THR A 101 -5.98 6.45 7.83
CA THR A 101 -6.23 6.16 6.41
C THR A 101 -7.49 5.32 6.21
N SER A 102 -7.73 4.33 7.08
CA SER A 102 -8.93 3.50 7.00
C SER A 102 -10.20 4.31 7.20
N LYS A 103 -10.16 5.29 8.12
CA LYS A 103 -11.31 6.15 8.36
C LYS A 103 -11.60 7.03 7.16
N LYS A 104 -10.56 7.58 6.51
CA LYS A 104 -10.72 8.33 5.27
C LYS A 104 -11.29 7.46 4.17
N ALA A 105 -10.84 6.21 4.07
CA ALA A 105 -11.35 5.27 3.09
C ALA A 105 -12.84 5.02 3.28
N GLU A 106 -13.28 4.82 4.52
CA GLU A 106 -14.70 4.67 4.83
C GLU A 106 -15.51 5.89 4.41
N GLU A 107 -15.02 7.09 4.69
CA GLU A 107 -15.68 8.33 4.32
C GLU A 107 -15.84 8.45 2.80
N ILE A 108 -14.79 8.12 2.06
CA ILE A 108 -14.84 8.15 0.59
C ILE A 108 -15.87 7.15 0.06
N LEU A 109 -15.87 5.93 0.58
CA LEU A 109 -16.79 4.89 0.13
C LEU A 109 -18.23 5.23 0.51
N ASN A 110 -18.46 5.84 1.65
CA ASN A 110 -19.79 6.30 2.06
C ASN A 110 -20.37 7.32 1.07
N GLN A 111 -19.52 8.13 0.47
CA GLN A 111 -19.96 9.13 -0.51
C GLN A 111 -20.19 8.53 -1.89
N ARG A 112 -19.47 7.46 -2.25
CA ARG A 112 -19.50 6.88 -3.60
C ARG A 112 -20.44 5.72 -3.75
N SER A 113 -20.68 4.98 -2.68
CA SER A 113 -21.42 3.72 -2.75
C SER A 113 -22.30 3.55 -1.52
N LYS A 114 -23.47 2.93 -1.73
CA LYS A 114 -24.39 2.63 -0.64
C LYS A 114 -23.99 1.40 0.15
N SER A 115 -23.18 0.53 -0.43
CA SER A 115 -22.68 -0.65 0.25
C SER A 115 -21.23 -0.91 -0.15
N TYR A 116 -20.44 -1.34 0.82
CA TYR A 116 -19.06 -1.70 0.60
C TYR A 116 -18.62 -2.71 1.67
N SER A 117 -17.58 -3.46 1.37
CA SER A 117 -17.05 -4.49 2.24
C SER A 117 -15.79 -3.99 2.96
N LYS A 118 -15.30 -4.79 3.90
CA LYS A 118 -14.03 -4.51 4.57
C LYS A 118 -12.87 -4.54 3.58
N GLU A 119 -12.96 -5.43 2.56
CA GLU A 119 -11.95 -5.51 1.52
C GLU A 119 -11.90 -4.22 0.70
N ASP A 120 -13.04 -3.57 0.47
CA ASP A 120 -13.09 -2.28 -0.21
C ASP A 120 -12.40 -1.19 0.62
N ILE A 121 -12.56 -1.22 1.94
CA ILE A 121 -11.89 -0.28 2.84
C ILE A 121 -10.38 -0.47 2.75
N ASP A 122 -9.91 -1.73 2.81
CA ASP A 122 -8.49 -2.03 2.82
C ASP A 122 -7.78 -1.56 1.55
N LYS A 123 -8.34 -1.88 0.38
CA LYS A 123 -7.69 -1.47 -0.87
C LYS A 123 -7.83 0.02 -1.15
N THR A 124 -8.91 0.65 -0.67
CA THR A 124 -9.06 2.10 -0.78
C THR A 124 -8.03 2.80 0.11
N ALA A 125 -7.80 2.28 1.33
CA ALA A 125 -6.77 2.81 2.21
C ALA A 125 -5.38 2.70 1.54
N ALA A 126 -5.10 1.60 0.88
CA ALA A 126 -3.85 1.44 0.14
C ALA A 126 -3.71 2.49 -0.96
N SER A 127 -4.79 2.82 -1.66
CA SER A 127 -4.75 3.86 -2.70
C SER A 127 -4.46 5.24 -2.13
N LEU A 128 -4.93 5.54 -0.92
CA LEU A 128 -4.66 6.81 -0.25
C LEU A 128 -3.20 6.89 0.18
N ILE A 129 -2.64 5.80 0.68
CA ILE A 129 -1.21 5.72 1.00
C ILE A 129 -0.38 6.00 -0.25
N LEU A 130 -0.75 5.37 -1.35
CA LEU A 130 -0.03 5.54 -2.61
C LEU A 130 -0.14 6.95 -3.14
N GLU A 131 -1.32 7.55 -3.06
CA GLU A 131 -1.54 8.94 -3.48
C GLU A 131 -0.65 9.90 -2.68
N ASP A 132 -0.58 9.73 -1.37
CA ASP A 132 0.28 10.56 -0.52
C ASP A 132 1.75 10.40 -0.91
N TYR A 133 2.18 9.16 -1.16
CA TYR A 133 3.56 8.91 -1.60
C TYR A 133 3.86 9.61 -2.92
N ILE A 134 2.97 9.48 -3.89
CA ILE A 134 3.15 10.09 -5.21
C ILE A 134 3.24 11.60 -5.11
N ASN A 135 2.35 12.21 -4.33
CA ASN A 135 2.32 13.66 -4.16
C ASN A 135 3.59 14.21 -3.51
N GLY A 136 4.21 13.44 -2.64
CA GLY A 136 5.44 13.87 -1.96
C GLY A 136 6.74 13.50 -2.68
N ASN A 137 6.71 12.56 -3.63
CA ASN A 137 7.94 11.99 -4.20
C ASN A 137 8.01 11.99 -5.73
N ILE A 138 6.89 12.05 -6.42
CA ILE A 138 6.87 11.90 -7.89
C ILE A 138 6.55 13.23 -8.57
N LYS A 139 5.65 14.01 -8.00
CA LYS A 139 5.23 15.29 -8.59
C LYS A 139 6.13 16.44 -8.24
#